data_409c9fb99050601ec71e10e3bb5dc77e
#
_entry.id   409c9fb99050601ec71e10e3bb5dc77e
#
_cell.length_a   1.000
_cell.length_b   1.000
_cell.length_c   1.000
_cell.angle_alpha   90.00
_cell.angle_beta   90.00
_cell.angle_gamma   90.00
#
_symmetry.space_group_name_H-M   'P 1'
#
loop_
_entity.id
_entity.type
_entity.pdbx_description
1 polymer ?
#
loop_
_entity_poly.entity_id
_entity_poly.type
_entity_poly.pdbx_seq_one_letter_code
_entity_poly.pdbx_strand_id
1 'polypeptide(L)'
;DKDGVQIMKDYMASGSFARGKEEKAANASMVFVGNINQSVDVLLKTSSLFDPFPPEMGQDTAFLDRMHCYLPGWEVPKFRPQHFTDDYGFITDYLAEFLRELRKEQFSDALDKFYKLGKNLNQRDTIAVRRIVSGLVKLIYPDGNFTKEELEEILRFALEMRRRVKEQLKKLGGMEFYDVNFSYIDNDTFEEMYVSVPEQGGGKLIPEGMCNPGQVYTISQGKSGMIGVFRLESQMLPGNGKFQRTGLTSDRGAKEATDTAFNYLKANAKRISGGISTTTKDYI
;
A
#
# COMPACT_ATOMS: atom_id res chain seq x y z
N ASP A 1 -19.38 17.85 4.82
CA ASP A 1 -20.79 17.53 4.54
C ASP A 1 -20.93 16.10 4.04
N LYS A 2 -21.69 15.27 4.76
CA LYS A 2 -21.87 13.84 4.47
C LYS A 2 -22.58 13.59 3.12
N ASP A 3 -23.51 14.45 2.76
CA ASP A 3 -24.25 14.34 1.51
C ASP A 3 -23.34 14.56 0.30
N GLY A 4 -22.43 15.52 0.40
CA GLY A 4 -21.42 15.76 -0.61
C GLY A 4 -20.46 14.56 -0.79
N VAL A 5 -20.05 13.91 0.31
CA VAL A 5 -19.22 12.70 0.25
C VAL A 5 -19.98 11.55 -0.42
N GLN A 6 -21.28 11.41 -0.13
CA GLN A 6 -22.09 10.36 -0.77
C GLN A 6 -22.22 10.59 -2.28
N ILE A 7 -22.47 11.82 -2.72
CA ILE A 7 -22.53 12.19 -4.14
C ILE A 7 -21.21 11.86 -4.85
N MET A 8 -20.07 12.20 -4.20
CA MET A 8 -18.76 11.84 -4.75
C MET A 8 -18.55 10.33 -4.83
N LYS A 9 -18.97 9.55 -3.83
CA LYS A 9 -18.88 8.07 -3.89
C LYS A 9 -19.67 7.49 -5.04
N ASP A 10 -20.88 8.00 -5.27
CA ASP A 10 -21.74 7.52 -6.36
C ASP A 10 -21.09 7.86 -7.72
N TYR A 11 -20.60 9.09 -7.87
CA TYR A 11 -19.89 9.51 -9.06
C TYR A 11 -18.62 8.69 -9.33
N MET A 12 -17.81 8.44 -8.30
CA MET A 12 -16.58 7.63 -8.44
C MET A 12 -16.89 6.17 -8.83
N ALA A 13 -18.07 5.67 -8.46
CA ALA A 13 -18.49 4.30 -8.76
C ALA A 13 -19.06 4.15 -10.16
N SER A 14 -20.00 5.04 -10.56
CA SER A 14 -20.83 4.89 -11.76
C SER A 14 -20.54 5.91 -12.87
N GLY A 15 -19.83 7.01 -12.54
CA GLY A 15 -19.69 8.15 -13.47
C GLY A 15 -20.95 9.02 -13.53
N SER A 16 -21.94 8.76 -12.65
CA SER A 16 -23.16 9.54 -12.55
C SER A 16 -23.44 9.94 -11.10
N PHE A 17 -24.25 10.95 -10.91
CA PHE A 17 -24.71 11.40 -9.60
C PHE A 17 -26.12 11.99 -9.69
N ALA A 18 -26.88 11.83 -8.62
CA ALA A 18 -28.21 12.39 -8.53
C ALA A 18 -28.15 13.87 -8.09
N ARG A 19 -28.88 14.74 -8.79
CA ARG A 19 -29.15 16.12 -8.39
C ARG A 19 -30.63 16.33 -8.29
N GLY A 20 -31.17 16.22 -7.09
CA GLY A 20 -32.62 16.18 -6.87
C GLY A 20 -33.22 14.90 -7.42
N LYS A 21 -34.12 15.01 -8.39
CA LYS A 21 -34.78 13.85 -9.04
C LYS A 21 -34.09 13.40 -10.34
N GLU A 22 -33.09 14.14 -10.80
CA GLU A 22 -32.39 13.86 -12.05
C GLU A 22 -31.03 13.22 -11.81
N GLU A 23 -30.76 12.14 -12.53
CA GLU A 23 -29.43 11.56 -12.63
C GLU A 23 -28.64 12.25 -13.74
N LYS A 24 -27.42 12.69 -13.44
CA LYS A 24 -26.51 13.36 -14.37
C LYS A 24 -25.23 12.56 -14.51
N ALA A 25 -24.92 12.21 -15.74
CA ALA A 25 -23.63 11.62 -16.07
C ALA A 25 -22.60 12.72 -16.28
N ALA A 26 -21.36 12.43 -15.88
CA ALA A 26 -20.23 13.32 -16.11
C ALA A 26 -18.95 12.50 -16.39
N ASN A 27 -17.98 13.14 -17.01
CA ASN A 27 -16.73 12.51 -17.46
C ASN A 27 -15.48 13.15 -16.86
N ALA A 28 -15.60 13.87 -15.75
CA ALA A 28 -14.47 14.51 -15.10
C ALA A 28 -13.67 13.52 -14.24
N SER A 29 -12.35 13.64 -14.27
CA SER A 29 -11.49 12.97 -13.31
C SER A 29 -11.41 13.77 -12.02
N MET A 30 -11.33 13.08 -10.87
CA MET A 30 -11.14 13.73 -9.57
C MET A 30 -9.71 13.51 -9.10
N VAL A 31 -9.05 14.61 -8.77
CA VAL A 31 -7.70 14.62 -8.21
C VAL A 31 -7.73 15.38 -6.90
N PHE A 32 -7.24 14.74 -5.84
CA PHE A 32 -7.11 15.35 -4.53
C PHE A 32 -5.64 15.68 -4.27
N VAL A 33 -5.36 16.90 -3.89
CA VAL A 33 -4.01 17.35 -3.55
C VAL A 33 -4.04 17.88 -2.12
N GLY A 34 -3.13 17.39 -1.30
CA GLY A 34 -3.04 17.75 0.11
C GLY A 34 -1.60 17.79 0.58
N ASN A 35 -1.36 18.55 1.64
CA ASN A 35 -0.07 18.58 2.33
C ASN A 35 -0.14 17.79 3.62
N ILE A 36 0.91 17.01 3.90
CA ILE A 36 1.12 16.39 5.20
C ILE A 36 1.84 17.41 6.11
N ASN A 37 1.33 17.56 7.33
CA ASN A 37 1.85 18.53 8.30
C ASN A 37 2.92 17.94 9.23
N GLN A 38 3.22 16.66 9.08
CA GLN A 38 4.19 15.92 9.87
C GLN A 38 5.16 15.18 8.95
N SER A 39 6.26 14.70 9.49
CA SER A 39 7.12 13.81 8.69
C SER A 39 6.36 12.52 8.33
N VAL A 40 6.66 11.97 7.16
CA VAL A 40 6.04 10.72 6.68
C VAL A 40 6.16 9.60 7.71
N ASP A 41 7.35 9.44 8.30
CA ASP A 41 7.62 8.39 9.29
C ASP A 41 6.75 8.52 10.55
N VAL A 42 6.52 9.75 11.02
CA VAL A 42 5.63 10.00 12.16
C VAL A 42 4.20 9.70 11.78
N LEU A 43 3.75 10.18 10.63
CA LEU A 43 2.38 9.99 10.16
C LEU A 43 2.05 8.52 9.96
N LEU A 44 2.98 7.74 9.38
CA LEU A 44 2.82 6.30 9.20
C LEU A 44 2.73 5.51 10.51
N LYS A 45 3.34 6.02 11.58
CA LYS A 45 3.30 5.39 12.91
C LYS A 45 2.07 5.77 13.71
N THR A 46 1.58 7.00 13.55
CA THR A 46 0.52 7.56 14.41
C THR A 46 -0.85 7.61 13.76
N SER A 47 -0.92 7.64 12.42
CA SER A 47 -2.15 7.80 11.66
C SER A 47 -2.04 7.12 10.28
N SER A 48 -2.60 7.75 9.27
CA SER A 48 -2.52 7.31 7.87
C SER A 48 -2.15 8.47 6.95
N LEU A 49 -1.71 8.16 5.73
CA LEU A 49 -1.43 9.17 4.71
C LEU A 49 -2.71 9.88 4.19
N PHE A 50 -3.88 9.43 4.62
CA PHE A 50 -5.16 10.09 4.36
C PHE A 50 -5.55 11.10 5.45
N ASP A 51 -4.71 11.28 6.47
CA ASP A 51 -4.92 12.27 7.54
C ASP A 51 -5.22 13.71 7.06
N PRO A 52 -4.63 14.20 5.95
CA PRO A 52 -4.97 15.52 5.42
C PRO A 52 -6.40 15.70 4.89
N PHE A 53 -7.15 14.63 4.70
CA PHE A 53 -8.55 14.73 4.30
C PHE A 53 -9.43 15.27 5.44
N PRO A 54 -10.50 16.02 5.12
CA PRO A 54 -11.53 16.33 6.10
C PRO A 54 -12.06 15.05 6.78
N PRO A 55 -12.41 15.11 8.08
CA PRO A 55 -12.81 13.91 8.83
C PRO A 55 -13.93 13.09 8.17
N GLU A 56 -14.88 13.75 7.52
CA GLU A 56 -16.00 13.08 6.83
C GLU A 56 -15.56 12.24 5.63
N MET A 57 -14.40 12.57 5.04
CA MET A 57 -13.81 11.81 3.93
C MET A 57 -12.73 10.85 4.42
N GLY A 58 -11.85 11.32 5.31
CA GLY A 58 -10.70 10.57 5.80
C GLY A 58 -11.06 9.38 6.67
N GLN A 59 -12.26 9.35 7.25
CA GLN A 59 -12.78 8.24 8.04
C GLN A 59 -13.73 7.33 7.24
N ASP A 60 -14.13 7.70 6.04
CA ASP A 60 -14.99 6.90 5.17
C ASP A 60 -14.15 5.95 4.31
N THR A 61 -13.94 4.74 4.80
CA THR A 61 -13.17 3.70 4.08
C THR A 61 -13.78 3.37 2.72
N ALA A 62 -15.09 3.47 2.57
CA ALA A 62 -15.77 3.23 1.29
C ALA A 62 -15.48 4.33 0.27
N PHE A 63 -15.31 5.58 0.72
CA PHE A 63 -14.86 6.68 -0.12
C PHE A 63 -13.39 6.49 -0.54
N LEU A 64 -12.52 6.22 0.43
CA LEU A 64 -11.10 6.07 0.20
C LEU A 64 -10.78 4.84 -0.68
N ASP A 65 -11.52 3.75 -0.54
CA ASP A 65 -11.34 2.54 -1.36
C ASP A 65 -11.74 2.73 -2.84
N ARG A 66 -12.43 3.83 -3.16
CA ARG A 66 -12.71 4.22 -4.55
C ARG A 66 -11.59 5.02 -5.22
N MET A 67 -10.59 5.43 -4.46
CA MET A 67 -9.40 6.08 -5.02
C MET A 67 -8.58 5.05 -5.79
N HIS A 68 -8.28 5.35 -7.05
CA HIS A 68 -7.56 4.40 -7.89
C HIS A 68 -6.07 4.39 -7.59
N CYS A 69 -5.50 5.54 -7.22
CA CYS A 69 -4.07 5.75 -7.13
C CYS A 69 -3.74 6.66 -5.94
N TYR A 70 -2.63 6.39 -5.29
CA TYR A 70 -1.98 7.30 -4.35
C TYR A 70 -0.57 7.61 -4.83
N LEU A 71 -0.30 8.87 -5.17
CA LEU A 71 1.01 9.33 -5.58
C LEU A 71 1.67 10.11 -4.44
N PRO A 72 2.76 9.59 -3.85
CA PRO A 72 3.48 10.26 -2.78
C PRO A 72 4.26 11.46 -3.34
N GLY A 73 3.86 12.68 -2.99
CA GLY A 73 4.51 13.90 -3.47
C GLY A 73 5.98 14.02 -3.07
N TRP A 74 6.39 13.40 -1.97
CA TRP A 74 7.78 13.40 -1.52
C TRP A 74 8.71 12.49 -2.36
N GLU A 75 8.17 11.57 -3.15
CA GLU A 75 8.94 10.76 -4.11
C GLU A 75 9.15 11.51 -5.43
N VAL A 76 8.37 12.57 -5.69
CA VAL A 76 8.54 13.42 -6.87
C VAL A 76 9.71 14.35 -6.62
N PRO A 77 10.72 14.38 -7.52
CA PRO A 77 11.87 15.27 -7.39
C PRO A 77 11.44 16.73 -7.29
N LYS A 78 12.03 17.46 -6.32
CA LYS A 78 11.79 18.89 -6.21
C LYS A 78 12.24 19.61 -7.48
N PHE A 79 11.43 20.55 -7.93
CA PHE A 79 11.75 21.35 -9.09
C PHE A 79 13.04 22.16 -8.86
N ARG A 80 13.94 22.13 -9.83
CA ARG A 80 15.25 22.80 -9.79
C ARG A 80 15.48 23.53 -11.10
N PRO A 81 16.37 24.56 -11.15
CA PRO A 81 16.68 25.26 -12.40
C PRO A 81 17.07 24.36 -13.57
N GLN A 82 17.76 23.26 -13.29
CA GLN A 82 18.17 22.28 -14.32
C GLN A 82 17.01 21.52 -14.97
N HIS A 83 15.80 21.63 -14.46
CA HIS A 83 14.60 21.03 -15.04
C HIS A 83 13.93 21.93 -16.08
N PHE A 84 14.38 23.19 -16.20
CA PHE A 84 13.96 24.04 -17.30
C PHE A 84 14.70 23.62 -18.57
N THR A 85 14.03 23.76 -19.69
CA THR A 85 14.63 23.59 -21.00
C THR A 85 14.61 24.91 -21.75
N ASP A 86 15.62 25.16 -22.58
CA ASP A 86 15.65 26.24 -23.52
C ASP A 86 15.07 25.84 -24.89
N ASP A 87 14.67 24.57 -25.04
CA ASP A 87 14.06 24.05 -26.24
C ASP A 87 12.58 24.40 -26.34
N TYR A 88 12.06 24.37 -27.57
CA TYR A 88 10.63 24.52 -27.81
C TYR A 88 9.87 23.30 -27.34
N GLY A 89 8.79 23.52 -26.58
CA GLY A 89 7.85 22.51 -26.14
C GLY A 89 6.49 22.62 -26.82
N PHE A 90 5.61 21.67 -26.54
CA PHE A 90 4.22 21.79 -26.95
C PHE A 90 3.55 22.93 -26.22
N ILE A 91 2.74 23.70 -26.94
CA ILE A 91 1.83 24.64 -26.28
C ILE A 91 0.79 23.85 -25.48
N THR A 92 0.44 24.35 -24.31
CA THR A 92 -0.47 23.65 -23.37
C THR A 92 -1.85 23.41 -23.96
N ASP A 93 -2.35 24.31 -24.79
CA ASP A 93 -3.65 24.17 -25.45
C ASP A 93 -3.67 23.00 -26.44
N TYR A 94 -2.60 22.82 -27.21
CA TYR A 94 -2.47 21.68 -28.10
C TYR A 94 -2.39 20.35 -27.31
N LEU A 95 -1.59 20.33 -26.23
CA LEU A 95 -1.50 19.18 -25.37
C LEU A 95 -2.86 18.83 -24.74
N ALA A 96 -3.62 19.81 -24.30
CA ALA A 96 -4.95 19.63 -23.73
C ALA A 96 -5.92 19.00 -24.73
N GLU A 97 -5.94 19.48 -26.00
CA GLU A 97 -6.79 18.90 -27.05
C GLU A 97 -6.32 17.49 -27.44
N PHE A 98 -5.03 17.25 -27.49
CA PHE A 98 -4.48 15.91 -27.72
C PHE A 98 -4.91 14.92 -26.64
N LEU A 99 -4.78 15.28 -25.38
CA LEU A 99 -5.24 14.46 -24.25
C LEU A 99 -6.77 14.25 -24.28
N ARG A 100 -7.52 15.25 -24.74
CA ARG A 100 -8.97 15.14 -24.93
C ARG A 100 -9.34 14.11 -26.00
N GLU A 101 -8.63 14.06 -27.10
CA GLU A 101 -8.82 13.04 -28.15
C GLU A 101 -8.46 11.64 -27.62
N LEU A 102 -7.34 11.51 -26.92
CA LEU A 102 -6.93 10.23 -26.31
C LEU A 102 -7.97 9.66 -25.33
N ARG A 103 -8.85 10.48 -24.75
CA ARG A 103 -9.95 9.98 -23.90
C ARG A 103 -10.93 9.09 -24.65
N LYS A 104 -11.03 9.21 -25.96
CA LYS A 104 -11.91 8.39 -26.81
C LYS A 104 -11.34 6.98 -27.03
N GLU A 105 -10.04 6.82 -26.89
CA GLU A 105 -9.36 5.54 -27.03
C GLU A 105 -9.56 4.66 -25.79
N GLN A 106 -9.59 3.34 -26.00
CA GLN A 106 -9.79 2.34 -24.96
C GLN A 106 -8.67 1.29 -25.00
N PHE A 107 -7.88 1.24 -23.93
CA PHE A 107 -6.83 0.23 -23.73
C PHE A 107 -7.07 -0.61 -22.48
N SER A 108 -8.34 -0.79 -22.11
CA SER A 108 -8.71 -1.57 -20.92
C SER A 108 -8.23 -3.02 -20.98
N ASP A 109 -8.16 -3.57 -22.20
CA ASP A 109 -7.80 -4.96 -22.46
C ASP A 109 -6.31 -5.13 -22.84
N ALA A 110 -5.54 -4.03 -22.81
CA ALA A 110 -4.11 -4.08 -23.10
C ALA A 110 -3.39 -5.09 -22.19
N LEU A 111 -3.76 -5.13 -20.92
CA LEU A 111 -3.21 -6.05 -19.95
C LEU A 111 -3.39 -7.51 -20.35
N ASP A 112 -4.57 -7.87 -20.86
CA ASP A 112 -4.95 -9.26 -21.11
C ASP A 112 -4.15 -9.91 -22.25
N LYS A 113 -3.42 -9.10 -23.06
CA LYS A 113 -2.50 -9.62 -24.08
C LYS A 113 -1.40 -10.49 -23.49
N PHE A 114 -0.85 -10.09 -22.34
CA PHE A 114 0.35 -10.72 -21.79
C PHE A 114 0.20 -11.18 -20.35
N TYR A 115 -0.75 -10.59 -19.58
CA TYR A 115 -0.85 -10.80 -18.15
C TYR A 115 -2.28 -10.97 -17.68
N LYS A 116 -2.44 -11.62 -16.52
CA LYS A 116 -3.67 -11.65 -15.72
C LYS A 116 -3.41 -11.07 -14.35
N LEU A 117 -4.41 -10.44 -13.75
CA LEU A 117 -4.33 -9.99 -12.36
C LEU A 117 -4.47 -11.17 -11.40
N GLY A 118 -3.73 -11.13 -10.30
CA GLY A 118 -3.77 -12.15 -9.26
C GLY A 118 -5.11 -12.20 -8.53
N LYS A 119 -5.34 -13.30 -7.83
CA LYS A 119 -6.63 -13.61 -7.18
C LYS A 119 -6.96 -12.72 -5.98
N ASN A 120 -5.95 -12.06 -5.40
CA ASN A 120 -6.10 -11.25 -4.18
C ASN A 120 -6.58 -9.83 -4.45
N LEU A 121 -6.76 -9.45 -5.71
CA LEU A 121 -7.35 -8.19 -6.09
C LEU A 121 -8.87 -8.31 -6.11
N ASN A 122 -9.55 -7.46 -5.34
CA ASN A 122 -11.00 -7.37 -5.42
C ASN A 122 -11.44 -6.62 -6.68
N GLN A 123 -12.75 -6.52 -6.90
CA GLN A 123 -13.30 -5.86 -8.08
C GLN A 123 -12.87 -4.39 -8.21
N ARG A 124 -12.81 -3.64 -7.09
CA ARG A 124 -12.35 -2.23 -7.10
C ARG A 124 -10.89 -2.11 -7.44
N ASP A 125 -10.05 -3.02 -6.92
CA ASP A 125 -8.63 -3.05 -7.23
C ASP A 125 -8.40 -3.35 -8.72
N THR A 126 -9.13 -4.33 -9.25
CA THR A 126 -9.09 -4.69 -10.68
C THR A 126 -9.46 -3.51 -11.57
N ILE A 127 -10.56 -2.81 -11.25
CA ILE A 127 -10.99 -1.63 -12.00
C ILE A 127 -9.94 -0.52 -11.92
N ALA A 128 -9.40 -0.26 -10.73
CA ALA A 128 -8.38 0.77 -10.52
C ALA A 128 -7.12 0.49 -11.34
N VAL A 129 -6.58 -0.73 -11.24
CA VAL A 129 -5.36 -1.13 -11.97
C VAL A 129 -5.59 -1.04 -13.49
N ARG A 130 -6.69 -1.59 -14.01
CA ARG A 130 -7.00 -1.51 -15.44
C ARG A 130 -7.15 -0.08 -15.95
N ARG A 131 -7.75 0.81 -15.17
CA ARG A 131 -7.87 2.23 -15.53
C ARG A 131 -6.52 2.94 -15.53
N ILE A 132 -5.65 2.66 -14.57
CA ILE A 132 -4.29 3.22 -14.53
C ILE A 132 -3.48 2.71 -15.73
N VAL A 133 -3.49 1.40 -15.99
CA VAL A 133 -2.80 0.80 -17.15
C VAL A 133 -3.31 1.43 -18.44
N SER A 134 -4.61 1.49 -18.66
CA SER A 134 -5.19 2.11 -19.85
C SER A 134 -4.79 3.58 -19.99
N GLY A 135 -4.78 4.33 -18.90
CA GLY A 135 -4.36 5.73 -18.90
C GLY A 135 -2.89 5.91 -19.26
N LEU A 136 -2.00 5.11 -18.68
CA LEU A 136 -0.57 5.19 -18.95
C LEU A 136 -0.22 4.72 -20.36
N VAL A 137 -0.85 3.64 -20.84
CA VAL A 137 -0.67 3.20 -22.24
C VAL A 137 -1.06 4.31 -23.21
N LYS A 138 -2.20 4.99 -23.01
CA LYS A 138 -2.60 6.11 -23.85
C LYS A 138 -1.59 7.26 -23.88
N LEU A 139 -0.95 7.54 -22.74
CA LEU A 139 0.00 8.65 -22.62
C LEU A 139 1.36 8.32 -23.21
N ILE A 140 1.83 7.08 -23.04
CA ILE A 140 3.18 6.67 -23.39
C ILE A 140 3.21 6.02 -24.77
N TYR A 141 2.20 5.23 -25.10
CA TYR A 141 2.07 4.46 -26.34
C TYR A 141 0.71 4.76 -27.01
N PRO A 142 0.46 6.02 -27.46
CA PRO A 142 -0.85 6.41 -27.99
C PRO A 142 -1.24 5.68 -29.28
N ASP A 143 -0.28 5.12 -29.99
CA ASP A 143 -0.47 4.28 -31.19
C ASP A 143 -0.80 2.81 -30.85
N GLY A 144 -0.77 2.44 -29.56
CA GLY A 144 -1.04 1.09 -29.07
C GLY A 144 0.07 0.08 -29.33
N ASN A 145 1.26 0.53 -29.76
CA ASN A 145 2.42 -0.31 -30.01
C ASN A 145 3.33 -0.31 -28.79
N PHE A 146 3.32 -1.39 -28.02
CA PHE A 146 4.14 -1.61 -26.84
C PHE A 146 4.57 -3.07 -26.77
N THR A 147 5.72 -3.32 -26.17
CA THR A 147 6.25 -4.66 -25.90
C THR A 147 5.66 -5.23 -24.61
N LYS A 148 5.94 -6.50 -24.36
CA LYS A 148 5.53 -7.17 -23.11
C LYS A 148 6.19 -6.53 -21.89
N GLU A 149 7.48 -6.23 -22.00
CA GLU A 149 8.29 -5.61 -20.93
C GLU A 149 7.81 -4.19 -20.61
N GLU A 150 7.52 -3.38 -21.64
CA GLU A 150 6.98 -2.03 -21.47
C GLU A 150 5.60 -2.04 -20.77
N LEU A 151 4.76 -3.00 -21.13
CA LEU A 151 3.48 -3.16 -20.45
C LEU A 151 3.67 -3.66 -19.02
N GLU A 152 4.65 -4.51 -18.74
CA GLU A 152 4.97 -4.98 -17.40
C GLU A 152 5.37 -3.84 -16.48
N GLU A 153 6.19 -2.91 -16.92
CA GLU A 153 6.57 -1.72 -16.16
C GLU A 153 5.33 -0.90 -15.77
N ILE A 154 4.45 -0.65 -16.75
CA ILE A 154 3.18 0.07 -16.50
C ILE A 154 2.29 -0.70 -15.52
N LEU A 155 2.19 -2.02 -15.68
CA LEU A 155 1.37 -2.86 -14.80
C LEU A 155 1.89 -2.86 -13.37
N ARG A 156 3.19 -3.04 -13.19
CA ARG A 156 3.84 -2.99 -11.87
C ARG A 156 3.62 -1.66 -11.18
N PHE A 157 3.79 -0.56 -11.91
CA PHE A 157 3.50 0.78 -11.40
C PHE A 157 2.02 0.93 -10.99
N ALA A 158 1.08 0.48 -11.84
CA ALA A 158 -0.35 0.57 -11.55
C ALA A 158 -0.75 -0.24 -10.30
N LEU A 159 -0.20 -1.45 -10.16
CA LEU A 159 -0.41 -2.30 -8.99
C LEU A 159 0.16 -1.63 -7.73
N GLU A 160 1.36 -1.08 -7.81
CA GLU A 160 1.99 -0.37 -6.69
C GLU A 160 1.17 0.82 -6.24
N MET A 161 0.73 1.69 -7.16
CA MET A 161 -0.06 2.87 -6.84
C MET A 161 -1.39 2.52 -6.19
N ARG A 162 -2.06 1.48 -6.66
CA ARG A 162 -3.30 1.00 -6.04
C ARG A 162 -3.04 0.32 -4.70
N ARG A 163 -1.98 -0.46 -4.59
CA ARG A 163 -1.61 -1.11 -3.35
C ARG A 163 -1.35 -0.10 -2.22
N ARG A 164 -0.76 1.07 -2.53
CA ARG A 164 -0.55 2.16 -1.57
C ARG A 164 -1.86 2.66 -0.95
N VAL A 165 -2.93 2.73 -1.73
CA VAL A 165 -4.27 3.03 -1.20
C VAL A 165 -4.71 1.96 -0.19
N LYS A 166 -4.56 0.68 -0.54
CA LYS A 166 -4.93 -0.43 0.34
C LYS A 166 -4.11 -0.47 1.64
N GLU A 167 -2.82 -0.18 1.56
CA GLU A 167 -1.97 -0.12 2.75
C GLU A 167 -2.45 0.92 3.77
N GLN A 168 -2.99 2.04 3.30
CA GLN A 168 -3.56 3.04 4.19
C GLN A 168 -4.93 2.61 4.73
N LEU A 169 -5.73 1.92 3.93
CA LEU A 169 -7.02 1.39 4.36
C LEU A 169 -6.87 0.34 5.47
N LYS A 170 -5.81 -0.45 5.48
CA LYS A 170 -5.50 -1.36 6.60
C LYS A 170 -5.42 -0.66 7.95
N LYS A 171 -4.96 0.58 7.97
CA LYS A 171 -4.82 1.36 9.20
C LYS A 171 -6.13 1.94 9.69
N LEU A 172 -7.06 2.18 8.79
CA LEU A 172 -8.33 2.84 9.04
C LEU A 172 -9.49 1.86 9.16
N GLY A 173 -9.42 0.77 8.43
CA GLY A 173 -10.51 -0.18 8.26
C GLY A 173 -10.32 -1.52 8.97
N GLY A 174 -11.28 -2.41 8.77
CA GLY A 174 -11.29 -3.74 9.34
C GLY A 174 -10.46 -4.77 8.55
N MET A 175 -10.66 -6.04 8.92
CA MET A 175 -9.94 -7.20 8.38
C MET A 175 -10.05 -7.37 6.85
N GLU A 176 -11.05 -6.77 6.23
CA GLU A 176 -11.30 -6.84 4.78
C GLU A 176 -10.18 -6.21 3.93
N PHE A 177 -9.37 -5.31 4.52
CA PHE A 177 -8.26 -4.65 3.84
C PHE A 177 -6.90 -5.29 4.11
N TYR A 178 -6.84 -6.37 4.87
CA TYR A 178 -5.57 -6.97 5.29
C TYR A 178 -4.84 -7.71 4.18
N ASP A 179 -5.56 -8.27 3.20
CA ASP A 179 -4.93 -8.97 2.09
C ASP A 179 -4.59 -7.99 0.96
N VAL A 180 -3.34 -7.57 0.92
CA VAL A 180 -2.81 -6.64 -0.07
C VAL A 180 -1.67 -7.24 -0.89
N ASN A 181 -1.60 -8.56 -0.98
CA ASN A 181 -0.67 -9.26 -1.84
C ASN A 181 -1.10 -9.11 -3.30
N PHE A 182 -0.81 -7.95 -3.87
CA PHE A 182 -1.09 -7.70 -5.27
C PHE A 182 -0.10 -8.43 -6.14
N SER A 183 -0.62 -9.18 -7.09
CA SER A 183 0.16 -9.99 -8.01
C SER A 183 -0.41 -9.92 -9.42
N TYR A 184 0.39 -10.36 -10.36
CA TYR A 184 0.02 -10.60 -11.75
C TYR A 184 0.64 -11.90 -12.23
N ILE A 185 0.02 -12.53 -13.20
CA ILE A 185 0.39 -13.82 -13.74
C ILE A 185 0.75 -13.65 -15.21
N ASP A 186 1.91 -14.10 -15.59
CA ASP A 186 2.34 -14.13 -16.98
C ASP A 186 1.52 -15.18 -17.77
N ASN A 187 0.95 -14.80 -18.92
CA ASN A 187 0.12 -15.70 -19.73
C ASN A 187 0.88 -16.82 -20.40
N ASP A 188 2.19 -16.63 -20.64
CA ASP A 188 3.02 -17.60 -21.35
C ASP A 188 3.68 -18.60 -20.39
N THR A 189 4.22 -18.09 -19.27
CA THR A 189 4.96 -18.91 -18.28
C THR A 189 4.08 -19.41 -17.16
N PHE A 190 2.92 -18.80 -16.94
CA PHE A 190 2.02 -19.02 -15.79
C PHE A 190 2.68 -18.72 -14.43
N GLU A 191 3.80 -18.01 -14.44
CA GLU A 191 4.46 -17.55 -13.23
C GLU A 191 3.70 -16.39 -12.60
N GLU A 192 3.48 -16.48 -11.29
CA GLU A 192 2.83 -15.42 -10.52
C GLU A 192 3.88 -14.53 -9.85
N MET A 193 3.86 -13.25 -10.17
CA MET A 193 4.78 -12.24 -9.68
C MET A 193 4.08 -11.29 -8.73
N TYR A 194 4.69 -11.05 -7.58
CA TYR A 194 4.14 -10.18 -6.54
C TYR A 194 4.75 -8.80 -6.57
N VAL A 195 3.91 -7.78 -6.39
CA VAL A 195 4.35 -6.40 -6.24
C VAL A 195 4.49 -6.10 -4.77
N SER A 196 5.73 -5.83 -4.33
CA SER A 196 6.01 -5.34 -2.99
C SER A 196 6.17 -3.82 -3.05
N VAL A 197 5.44 -3.12 -2.18
CA VAL A 197 5.66 -1.70 -1.96
C VAL A 197 6.62 -1.59 -0.78
N PRO A 198 7.76 -0.92 -0.92
CA PRO A 198 8.57 -0.53 0.23
C PRO A 198 7.68 0.25 1.20
N GLU A 199 7.91 0.10 2.51
CA GLU A 199 7.23 0.96 3.48
C GLU A 199 7.40 2.41 3.05
N GLN A 200 6.28 3.11 2.96
CA GLN A 200 6.30 4.51 2.55
C GLN A 200 7.04 5.32 3.62
N GLY A 201 8.19 5.82 3.28
CA GLY A 201 9.13 6.45 4.21
C GLY A 201 10.59 6.09 3.91
N GLY A 202 10.82 5.16 2.98
CA GLY A 202 12.15 4.86 2.43
C GLY A 202 13.09 4.11 3.36
N GLY A 203 12.61 3.63 4.52
CA GLY A 203 13.38 2.75 5.39
C GLY A 203 13.30 1.30 4.92
N LYS A 204 14.41 0.56 4.99
CA LYS A 204 14.39 -0.88 4.83
C LYS A 204 13.55 -1.49 5.95
N LEU A 205 12.63 -2.39 5.63
CA LEU A 205 11.82 -3.12 6.62
C LEU A 205 12.71 -3.81 7.68
N ILE A 206 13.84 -4.33 7.24
CA ILE A 206 14.88 -4.91 8.10
C ILE A 206 16.10 -4.00 7.97
N PRO A 207 16.53 -3.33 9.05
CA PRO A 207 17.74 -2.52 9.04
C PRO A 207 18.97 -3.35 8.65
N GLU A 208 19.92 -2.74 7.96
CA GLU A 208 21.22 -3.36 7.74
C GLU A 208 22.05 -3.33 9.00
N GLY A 209 22.82 -4.39 9.22
CA GLY A 209 23.71 -4.52 10.35
C GLY A 209 23.13 -5.33 11.51
N MET A 210 23.76 -5.23 12.66
CA MET A 210 23.33 -5.94 13.88
C MET A 210 22.15 -5.22 14.53
N CYS A 211 21.12 -5.98 14.89
CA CYS A 211 20.02 -5.46 15.70
C CYS A 211 20.52 -5.11 17.12
N ASN A 212 19.84 -4.19 17.78
CA ASN A 212 20.08 -3.93 19.18
C ASN A 212 19.79 -5.20 20.03
N PRO A 213 20.50 -5.40 21.13
CA PRO A 213 20.20 -6.51 22.05
C PRO A 213 18.71 -6.52 22.45
N GLY A 214 18.11 -7.69 22.35
CA GLY A 214 16.66 -7.85 22.58
C GLY A 214 15.77 -7.57 21.40
N GLN A 215 16.32 -7.26 20.22
CA GLN A 215 15.55 -7.07 18.98
C GLN A 215 15.90 -8.14 17.97
N VAL A 216 14.86 -8.73 17.35
CA VAL A 216 15.00 -9.68 16.23
C VAL A 216 13.86 -9.50 15.25
N TYR A 217 14.16 -9.65 13.98
CA TYR A 217 13.16 -9.68 12.92
C TYR A 217 12.82 -11.12 12.57
N THR A 218 11.55 -11.40 12.43
CA THR A 218 11.05 -12.71 12.00
C THR A 218 10.08 -12.55 10.84
N ILE A 219 9.98 -13.60 10.05
CA ILE A 219 9.03 -13.68 8.93
C ILE A 219 7.99 -14.72 9.32
N SER A 220 6.73 -14.37 9.14
CA SER A 220 5.61 -15.29 9.36
C SER A 220 4.62 -15.22 8.22
N GLN A 221 4.03 -16.35 7.88
CA GLN A 221 2.97 -16.45 6.91
C GLN A 221 1.63 -16.50 7.62
N GLY A 222 0.74 -15.55 7.32
CA GLY A 222 -0.63 -15.55 7.82
C GLY A 222 -1.51 -16.62 7.18
N LYS A 223 -2.71 -16.84 7.71
CA LYS A 223 -3.69 -17.79 7.18
C LYS A 223 -4.10 -17.50 5.73
N SER A 224 -3.98 -16.25 5.29
CA SER A 224 -4.23 -15.80 3.92
C SER A 224 -3.08 -16.09 2.94
N GLY A 225 -1.98 -16.71 3.42
CA GLY A 225 -0.76 -16.87 2.61
C GLY A 225 0.16 -15.64 2.63
N MET A 226 -0.25 -14.57 3.29
CA MET A 226 0.51 -13.33 3.40
C MET A 226 1.79 -13.53 4.22
N ILE A 227 2.93 -13.12 3.66
CA ILE A 227 4.20 -13.08 4.37
C ILE A 227 4.33 -11.69 5.03
N GLY A 228 4.47 -11.69 6.35
CA GLY A 228 4.72 -10.48 7.13
C GLY A 228 6.09 -10.52 7.78
N VAL A 229 6.74 -9.37 7.88
CA VAL A 229 7.95 -9.16 8.67
C VAL A 229 7.54 -8.56 10.01
N PHE A 230 7.94 -9.18 11.09
CA PHE A 230 7.63 -8.76 12.45
C PHE A 230 8.91 -8.47 13.21
N ARG A 231 8.93 -7.37 13.93
CA ARG A 231 9.99 -7.07 14.89
C ARG A 231 9.55 -7.56 16.27
N LEU A 232 10.32 -8.49 16.80
CA LEU A 232 10.18 -8.95 18.17
C LEU A 232 11.14 -8.16 19.05
N GLU A 233 10.65 -7.61 20.12
CA GLU A 233 11.44 -6.92 21.12
C GLU A 233 11.30 -7.63 22.46
N SER A 234 12.40 -7.79 23.16
CA SER A 234 12.46 -8.41 24.47
C SER A 234 13.23 -7.52 25.41
N GLN A 235 12.67 -7.30 26.60
CA GLN A 235 13.30 -6.51 27.65
C GLN A 235 13.39 -7.33 28.93
N MET A 236 14.47 -7.10 29.67
CA MET A 236 14.67 -7.67 31.00
C MET A 236 14.57 -6.57 32.06
N LEU A 237 13.74 -6.79 33.05
CA LEU A 237 13.54 -5.89 34.18
C LEU A 237 13.88 -6.63 35.49
N PRO A 238 14.32 -5.93 36.55
CA PRO A 238 14.40 -6.54 37.89
C PRO A 238 13.03 -7.09 38.29
N GLY A 239 12.98 -8.33 38.77
CA GLY A 239 11.68 -8.95 39.09
C GLY A 239 11.82 -10.34 39.65
N ASN A 240 10.78 -11.17 39.51
CA ASN A 240 10.63 -12.48 40.13
C ASN A 240 10.55 -13.63 39.13
N GLY A 241 11.02 -13.43 37.89
CA GLY A 241 10.97 -14.45 36.83
C GLY A 241 9.64 -14.52 36.10
N LYS A 242 8.86 -13.44 36.12
CA LYS A 242 7.62 -13.36 35.35
C LYS A 242 7.93 -13.20 33.88
N PHE A 243 7.07 -13.81 33.04
CA PHE A 243 7.06 -13.61 31.59
C PHE A 243 5.76 -12.94 31.18
N GLN A 244 5.87 -11.80 30.57
CA GLN A 244 4.74 -11.02 30.04
C GLN A 244 4.87 -10.88 28.53
N ARG A 245 3.74 -10.78 27.87
CA ARG A 245 3.64 -10.60 26.42
C ARG A 245 2.76 -9.43 26.10
N THR A 246 3.21 -8.57 25.24
CA THR A 246 2.45 -7.43 24.72
C THR A 246 2.37 -7.53 23.20
N GLY A 247 1.28 -7.06 22.59
CA GLY A 247 1.12 -7.06 21.13
C GLY A 247 0.71 -8.39 20.49
N LEU A 248 0.75 -9.51 21.22
CA LEU A 248 0.25 -10.80 20.76
C LEU A 248 -1.23 -10.93 21.17
N THR A 249 -2.14 -10.49 20.34
CA THR A 249 -3.57 -10.51 20.60
C THR A 249 -4.11 -11.94 20.84
N SER A 250 -5.05 -12.42 20.08
CA SER A 250 -5.74 -13.70 20.33
C SER A 250 -5.06 -14.93 19.69
N ASP A 251 -3.90 -14.78 19.05
CA ASP A 251 -3.25 -15.90 18.36
C ASP A 251 -2.69 -16.91 19.37
N ARG A 252 -3.34 -18.08 19.42
CA ARG A 252 -2.96 -19.18 20.30
C ARG A 252 -1.60 -19.78 19.92
N GLY A 253 -1.30 -19.88 18.63
CA GLY A 253 -0.04 -20.44 18.14
C GLY A 253 1.15 -19.55 18.51
N ALA A 254 1.02 -18.24 18.36
CA ALA A 254 2.06 -17.28 18.75
C ALA A 254 2.30 -17.28 20.26
N LYS A 255 1.25 -17.44 21.08
CA LYS A 255 1.38 -17.59 22.53
C LYS A 255 2.13 -18.85 22.93
N GLU A 256 1.77 -19.97 22.34
CA GLU A 256 2.40 -21.26 22.58
C GLU A 256 3.87 -21.27 22.15
N ALA A 257 4.18 -20.68 21.00
CA ALA A 257 5.56 -20.55 20.51
C ALA A 257 6.43 -19.70 21.46
N THR A 258 5.91 -18.57 21.96
CA THR A 258 6.64 -17.70 22.89
C THR A 258 6.80 -18.34 24.26
N ASP A 259 5.82 -19.11 24.77
CA ASP A 259 5.96 -19.89 26.00
C ASP A 259 7.04 -20.99 25.86
N THR A 260 7.06 -21.67 24.72
CA THR A 260 8.07 -22.68 24.42
C THR A 260 9.47 -22.06 24.37
N ALA A 261 9.63 -20.92 23.70
CA ALA A 261 10.88 -20.20 23.64
C ALA A 261 11.38 -19.75 25.02
N PHE A 262 10.47 -19.22 25.87
CA PHE A 262 10.82 -18.82 27.21
C PHE A 262 11.18 -20.01 28.12
N ASN A 263 10.47 -21.12 28.02
CA ASN A 263 10.81 -22.34 28.74
C ASN A 263 12.17 -22.90 28.30
N TYR A 264 12.49 -22.83 27.01
CA TYR A 264 13.82 -23.19 26.52
C TYR A 264 14.91 -22.27 27.11
N LEU A 265 14.65 -20.96 27.16
CA LEU A 265 15.55 -20.00 27.79
C LEU A 265 15.78 -20.35 29.27
N LYS A 266 14.71 -20.64 30.03
CA LYS A 266 14.81 -21.06 31.44
C LYS A 266 15.68 -22.30 31.62
N ALA A 267 15.47 -23.32 30.82
CA ALA A 267 16.21 -24.57 30.91
C ALA A 267 17.69 -24.41 30.55
N ASN A 268 18.04 -23.48 29.68
CA ASN A 268 19.38 -23.32 29.14
C ASN A 268 20.09 -22.02 29.56
N ALA A 269 19.51 -21.24 30.46
CA ALA A 269 20.00 -19.91 30.82
C ALA A 269 21.49 -19.87 31.16
N LYS A 270 21.95 -20.77 32.01
CA LYS A 270 23.36 -20.88 32.42
C LYS A 270 24.29 -21.26 31.28
N ARG A 271 23.80 -22.04 30.31
CA ARG A 271 24.58 -22.45 29.14
C ARG A 271 24.68 -21.33 28.11
N ILE A 272 23.66 -20.48 28.00
CA ILE A 272 23.61 -19.39 27.02
C ILE A 272 24.47 -18.22 27.50
N SER A 273 24.29 -17.80 28.75
CA SER A 273 25.11 -16.72 29.35
C SER A 273 24.98 -16.71 30.87
N GLY A 274 26.09 -16.52 31.58
CA GLY A 274 26.09 -16.36 33.02
C GLY A 274 25.35 -15.11 33.56
N GLY A 275 25.04 -14.16 32.70
CA GLY A 275 24.27 -12.94 33.05
C GLY A 275 22.75 -13.11 32.96
N ILE A 276 22.26 -14.23 32.44
CA ILE A 276 20.81 -14.52 32.33
C ILE A 276 20.31 -15.13 33.64
N SER A 277 19.40 -14.44 34.31
CA SER A 277 18.72 -14.94 35.49
C SER A 277 17.21 -14.95 35.26
N THR A 278 16.62 -16.12 35.21
CA THR A 278 15.16 -16.31 35.05
C THR A 278 14.41 -16.34 36.38
N THR A 279 15.09 -16.09 37.50
CA THR A 279 14.49 -16.06 38.85
C THR A 279 14.48 -14.68 39.47
N THR A 280 15.40 -13.80 39.06
CA THR A 280 15.54 -12.44 39.62
C THR A 280 15.26 -11.34 38.60
N LYS A 281 14.87 -11.72 37.39
CA LYS A 281 14.51 -10.80 36.31
C LYS A 281 13.19 -11.21 35.67
N ASP A 282 12.35 -10.24 35.40
CA ASP A 282 11.13 -10.39 34.62
C ASP A 282 11.46 -10.15 33.12
N TYR A 283 10.73 -10.78 32.23
CA TYR A 283 10.90 -10.73 30.79
C TYR A 283 9.62 -10.26 30.13
N ILE A 284 9.72 -9.28 29.25
CA ILE A 284 8.61 -8.73 28.47
C ILE A 284 8.91 -8.87 26.99
#